data_46c977fb5bd86b1fa5f9b34c2824ed04
#
_entry.id   46c977fb5bd86b1fa5f9b34c2824ed04
#
_cell.length_a   1.000
_cell.length_b   1.000
_cell.length_c   1.000
_cell.angle_alpha   90.00
_cell.angle_beta   90.00
_cell.angle_gamma   90.00
#
_symmetry.space_group_name_H-M   'P 1'
#
loop_
_entity.id
_entity.type
_entity.pdbx_description
1 polymer ?
#
loop_
_entity_poly.entity_id
_entity_poly.type
_entity_poly.pdbx_seq_one_letter_code
_entity_poly.pdbx_strand_id
1 'polypeptide(L)'
;FRFGYKAVDQADWNIVAAHAEDAAQQAMTGRTLNVTTTIETSGNYGSNTSSATSLGGDFLNNGTADGSGSGYVLKKALQAAGIAINKGTWGTVKPKDLVCRAAPDLADPISRSKEIHAYLKESPFALAQVRGDVESQNGLWGLPDSLYGFKWVIEDAVYNSKKKGDTASLGYVASSNVLPILARPGKLVGVVGAPSFSSVHVWVYEEMTVENKDDVDNRRHSGRVVDDYGQDLVASAASYLITLALHT
;
A
#
# COMPACT_ATOMS: atom_id res chain seq x y z
N PHE A 1 -1.83 -27.34 1.07
CA PHE A 1 -1.26 -28.29 0.09
C PHE A 1 -1.43 -29.72 0.52
N ARG A 2 -1.44 -30.67 -0.43
CA ARG A 2 -1.58 -32.10 -0.16
C ARG A 2 -0.82 -32.91 -1.20
N PHE A 3 -0.03 -33.90 -0.78
CA PHE A 3 0.74 -34.77 -1.67
C PHE A 3 0.62 -36.21 -1.22
N GLY A 4 0.51 -37.14 -2.16
CA GLY A 4 0.64 -38.57 -1.90
C GLY A 4 2.10 -38.93 -1.54
N TYR A 5 2.29 -39.92 -0.72
CA TYR A 5 3.64 -40.39 -0.33
C TYR A 5 4.52 -40.70 -1.54
N LYS A 6 3.98 -41.34 -2.58
CA LYS A 6 4.74 -41.61 -3.80
C LYS A 6 5.29 -40.38 -4.49
N ALA A 7 4.54 -39.26 -4.46
CA ALA A 7 5.00 -38.02 -5.05
C ALA A 7 6.16 -37.39 -4.27
N VAL A 8 6.16 -37.55 -2.95
CA VAL A 8 7.25 -37.07 -2.09
C VAL A 8 8.48 -37.97 -2.21
N ASP A 9 8.30 -39.29 -2.23
CA ASP A 9 9.40 -40.26 -2.31
C ASP A 9 10.10 -40.27 -3.68
N GLN A 10 9.39 -39.92 -4.75
CA GLN A 10 9.91 -39.88 -6.12
C GLN A 10 10.40 -38.49 -6.55
N ALA A 11 10.25 -37.47 -5.72
CA ALA A 11 10.73 -36.14 -6.03
C ALA A 11 12.24 -36.00 -5.78
N ASP A 12 12.97 -35.49 -6.76
CA ASP A 12 14.41 -35.19 -6.65
C ASP A 12 14.70 -34.00 -5.72
N TRP A 13 13.68 -33.35 -5.19
CA TRP A 13 13.76 -32.17 -4.35
C TRP A 13 12.67 -32.18 -3.26
N ASN A 14 12.86 -31.37 -2.22
CA ASN A 14 11.90 -31.30 -1.12
C ASN A 14 10.61 -30.55 -1.52
N ILE A 15 9.68 -31.29 -2.15
CA ILE A 15 8.42 -30.76 -2.65
C ILE A 15 7.54 -30.18 -1.53
N VAL A 16 7.59 -30.77 -0.33
CA VAL A 16 6.79 -30.33 0.82
C VAL A 16 7.25 -28.96 1.31
N ALA A 17 8.57 -28.76 1.45
CA ALA A 17 9.12 -27.50 1.87
C ALA A 17 8.83 -26.37 0.87
N ALA A 18 9.05 -26.61 -0.43
CA ALA A 18 8.81 -25.61 -1.46
C ALA A 18 7.32 -25.18 -1.52
N HIS A 19 6.40 -26.12 -1.39
CA HIS A 19 4.98 -25.76 -1.34
C HIS A 19 4.55 -25.13 -0.01
N ALA A 20 5.25 -25.39 1.08
CA ALA A 20 5.05 -24.69 2.34
C ALA A 20 5.47 -23.21 2.23
N GLU A 21 6.60 -22.95 1.59
CA GLU A 21 7.08 -21.57 1.30
C GLU A 21 6.12 -20.83 0.38
N ASP A 22 5.66 -21.47 -0.71
CA ASP A 22 4.67 -20.88 -1.62
C ASP A 22 3.35 -20.56 -0.91
N ALA A 23 2.86 -21.48 -0.08
CA ALA A 23 1.66 -21.25 0.72
C ALA A 23 1.83 -20.11 1.74
N ALA A 24 3.00 -19.98 2.35
CA ALA A 24 3.31 -18.87 3.26
C ALA A 24 3.35 -17.54 2.50
N GLN A 25 3.97 -17.51 1.33
CA GLN A 25 4.00 -16.32 0.47
C GLN A 25 2.58 -15.90 0.04
N GLN A 26 1.73 -16.85 -0.33
CA GLN A 26 0.33 -16.57 -0.66
C GLN A 26 -0.45 -16.04 0.54
N ALA A 27 -0.21 -16.56 1.75
CA ALA A 27 -0.83 -16.06 2.97
C ALA A 27 -0.39 -14.61 3.28
N MET A 28 0.89 -14.30 3.12
CA MET A 28 1.42 -12.92 3.27
C MET A 28 0.76 -11.97 2.27
N THR A 29 0.64 -12.36 1.00
CA THR A 29 -0.02 -11.55 -0.02
C THR A 29 -1.50 -11.35 0.32
N GLY A 30 -2.18 -12.40 0.80
CA GLY A 30 -3.57 -12.32 1.26
C GLY A 30 -3.74 -11.35 2.44
N ARG A 31 -2.81 -11.38 3.41
CA ARG A 31 -2.78 -10.43 4.52
C ARG A 31 -2.58 -8.99 4.03
N THR A 32 -1.63 -8.77 3.12
CA THR A 32 -1.41 -7.46 2.50
C THR A 32 -2.66 -6.95 1.79
N LEU A 33 -3.35 -7.82 1.04
CA LEU A 33 -4.60 -7.48 0.36
C LEU A 33 -5.70 -7.07 1.36
N ASN A 34 -5.88 -7.80 2.44
CA ASN A 34 -6.88 -7.49 3.47
C ASN A 34 -6.60 -6.14 4.15
N VAL A 35 -5.34 -5.92 4.57
CA VAL A 35 -4.91 -4.63 5.16
C VAL A 35 -5.13 -3.49 4.18
N THR A 36 -4.77 -3.69 2.92
CA THR A 36 -4.99 -2.70 1.85
C THR A 36 -6.45 -2.37 1.66
N THR A 37 -7.31 -3.38 1.60
CA THR A 37 -8.76 -3.18 1.48
C THR A 37 -9.31 -2.34 2.63
N THR A 38 -8.84 -2.58 3.86
CA THR A 38 -9.22 -1.77 5.03
C THR A 38 -8.75 -0.32 4.89
N ILE A 39 -7.52 -0.10 4.40
CA ILE A 39 -6.94 1.22 4.17
C ILE A 39 -7.66 1.97 3.04
N GLU A 40 -8.14 1.28 2.02
CA GLU A 40 -8.77 1.88 0.83
C GLU A 40 -10.28 2.06 0.97
N THR A 41 -10.88 1.54 2.03
CA THR A 41 -12.32 1.67 2.29
C THR A 41 -12.65 3.06 2.83
N SER A 42 -13.36 3.87 2.06
CA SER A 42 -13.69 5.27 2.40
C SER A 42 -14.51 5.41 3.69
N GLY A 43 -15.35 4.43 4.00
CA GLY A 43 -16.16 4.40 5.23
C GLY A 43 -15.34 4.45 6.53
N ASN A 44 -14.09 4.02 6.50
CA ASN A 44 -13.22 3.99 7.67
C ASN A 44 -12.64 5.38 8.03
N TYR A 45 -12.72 6.35 7.12
CA TYR A 45 -12.13 7.68 7.30
C TYR A 45 -13.11 8.74 7.84
N GLY A 46 -14.39 8.39 8.01
CA GLY A 46 -15.41 9.35 8.43
C GLY A 46 -15.51 10.55 7.49
N SER A 47 -15.27 11.76 8.00
CA SER A 47 -15.26 12.99 7.20
C SER A 47 -13.94 13.27 6.48
N ASN A 48 -12.88 12.52 6.76
CA ASN A 48 -11.55 12.74 6.18
C ASN A 48 -11.40 12.03 4.82
N THR A 49 -12.34 12.26 3.94
CA THR A 49 -12.30 11.76 2.56
C THR A 49 -12.70 12.86 1.60
N SER A 50 -12.08 12.90 0.44
CA SER A 50 -12.51 13.76 -0.66
C SER A 50 -12.23 13.10 -2.00
N SER A 51 -13.01 13.52 -3.00
CA SER A 51 -12.74 13.14 -4.39
C SER A 51 -11.70 14.09 -4.98
N ALA A 52 -10.77 13.57 -5.77
CA ALA A 52 -9.83 14.40 -6.54
C ALA A 52 -10.57 15.39 -7.43
N THR A 53 -11.70 15.00 -8.01
CA THR A 53 -12.57 15.87 -8.80
C THR A 53 -13.07 17.08 -8.01
N SER A 54 -13.40 16.92 -6.73
CA SER A 54 -13.83 18.04 -5.87
C SER A 54 -12.69 19.00 -5.52
N LEU A 55 -11.44 18.55 -5.69
CA LEU A 55 -10.23 19.34 -5.44
C LEU A 55 -9.70 20.05 -6.71
N GLY A 56 -10.36 19.87 -7.85
CA GLY A 56 -10.05 20.57 -9.08
C GLY A 56 -9.60 19.70 -10.26
N GLY A 57 -9.78 18.40 -10.20
CA GLY A 57 -9.48 17.45 -11.27
C GLY A 57 -8.80 16.18 -10.77
N ASP A 58 -8.60 15.23 -11.66
CA ASP A 58 -7.81 14.03 -11.35
C ASP A 58 -6.30 14.32 -11.44
N PHE A 59 -5.49 13.43 -10.91
CA PHE A 59 -4.03 13.58 -10.92
C PHE A 59 -3.41 13.28 -12.29
N LEU A 60 -4.15 12.64 -13.18
CA LEU A 60 -3.72 12.31 -14.51
C LEU A 60 -3.92 13.48 -15.47
N ASN A 61 -5.11 14.05 -15.45
CA ASN A 61 -5.54 14.99 -16.48
C ASN A 61 -5.47 16.45 -16.07
N ASN A 62 -5.36 16.73 -14.77
CA ASN A 62 -5.31 18.11 -14.31
C ASN A 62 -6.38 19.00 -14.99
N GLY A 63 -7.52 18.39 -15.32
CA GLY A 63 -8.64 19.02 -16.02
C GLY A 63 -8.58 18.99 -17.55
N THR A 64 -7.47 18.56 -18.17
CA THR A 64 -7.33 18.43 -19.63
C THR A 64 -6.40 17.29 -19.98
N ALA A 65 -6.67 16.63 -21.11
CA ALA A 65 -5.91 15.48 -21.60
C ALA A 65 -4.42 15.76 -21.85
N ASP A 66 -4.04 17.01 -22.02
CA ASP A 66 -2.65 17.45 -22.22
C ASP A 66 -1.98 17.95 -20.93
N GLY A 67 -2.67 17.84 -19.79
CA GLY A 67 -2.19 18.36 -18.51
C GLY A 67 -2.10 19.88 -18.47
N SER A 68 -2.82 20.61 -19.33
CA SER A 68 -2.82 22.07 -19.42
C SER A 68 -3.80 22.74 -18.45
N GLY A 69 -4.52 21.95 -17.65
CA GLY A 69 -5.45 22.46 -16.63
C GLY A 69 -4.75 23.33 -15.58
N SER A 70 -5.51 24.20 -14.94
CA SER A 70 -5.02 25.27 -14.07
C SER A 70 -4.44 24.74 -12.75
N GLY A 71 -3.36 23.99 -12.84
CA GLY A 71 -2.34 23.86 -11.83
C GLY A 71 -2.54 22.93 -10.65
N TYR A 72 -1.48 22.36 -10.25
CA TYR A 72 -1.10 21.78 -8.95
C TYR A 72 -2.21 21.04 -8.16
N VAL A 73 -2.97 20.14 -8.84
CA VAL A 73 -4.08 19.41 -8.23
C VAL A 73 -3.57 18.49 -7.12
N LEU A 74 -2.46 17.80 -7.36
CA LEU A 74 -1.84 16.93 -6.37
C LEU A 74 -1.40 17.73 -5.13
N LYS A 75 -0.73 18.85 -5.32
CA LYS A 75 -0.31 19.73 -4.22
C LYS A 75 -1.48 20.24 -3.41
N LYS A 76 -2.56 20.69 -4.08
CA LYS A 76 -3.79 21.13 -3.40
C LYS A 76 -4.42 20.01 -2.58
N ALA A 77 -4.50 18.79 -3.15
CA ALA A 77 -5.06 17.62 -2.49
C ALA A 77 -4.25 17.25 -1.23
N LEU A 78 -2.93 17.21 -1.36
CA LEU A 78 -2.04 16.91 -0.22
C LEU A 78 -2.11 17.99 0.86
N GLN A 79 -2.17 19.27 0.46
CA GLN A 79 -2.33 20.37 1.41
C GLN A 79 -3.66 20.31 2.14
N ALA A 80 -4.76 20.04 1.43
CA ALA A 80 -6.09 19.89 2.04
C ALA A 80 -6.11 18.74 3.04
N ALA A 81 -5.55 17.59 2.68
CA ALA A 81 -5.40 16.44 3.56
C ALA A 81 -4.54 16.76 4.79
N GLY A 82 -3.38 17.38 4.59
CA GLY A 82 -2.50 17.79 5.68
C GLY A 82 -3.16 18.76 6.65
N ILE A 83 -3.94 19.73 6.16
CA ILE A 83 -4.70 20.67 6.99
C ILE A 83 -5.80 19.95 7.76
N ALA A 84 -6.54 19.04 7.10
CA ALA A 84 -7.62 18.29 7.75
C ALA A 84 -7.08 17.41 8.88
N ILE A 85 -6.00 16.67 8.62
CA ILE A 85 -5.35 15.83 9.64
C ILE A 85 -4.79 16.68 10.78
N ASN A 86 -4.10 17.77 10.47
CA ASN A 86 -3.53 18.64 11.50
C ASN A 86 -4.61 19.24 12.42
N LYS A 87 -5.73 19.69 11.84
CA LYS A 87 -6.88 20.17 12.61
C LYS A 87 -7.55 19.04 13.40
N GLY A 88 -7.78 17.89 12.79
CA GLY A 88 -8.42 16.73 13.42
C GLY A 88 -7.61 16.12 14.57
N THR A 89 -6.29 16.28 14.54
CA THR A 89 -5.36 15.79 15.56
C THR A 89 -4.86 16.88 16.52
N TRP A 90 -5.49 18.06 16.52
CA TRP A 90 -5.09 19.20 17.36
C TRP A 90 -3.62 19.58 17.20
N GLY A 91 -3.08 19.48 15.98
CA GLY A 91 -1.69 19.81 15.68
C GLY A 91 -0.65 18.76 16.11
N THR A 92 -1.08 17.63 16.64
CA THR A 92 -0.20 16.56 17.10
C THR A 92 0.52 15.87 15.94
N VAL A 93 -0.20 15.59 14.85
CA VAL A 93 0.35 14.99 13.64
C VAL A 93 0.71 16.11 12.65
N LYS A 94 1.95 16.10 12.18
CA LYS A 94 2.47 17.07 11.20
C LYS A 94 2.61 16.44 9.83
N PRO A 95 2.61 17.22 8.73
CA PRO A 95 2.75 16.68 7.37
C PRO A 95 3.96 15.76 7.17
N LYS A 96 5.10 16.08 7.81
CA LYS A 96 6.32 15.24 7.77
C LYS A 96 6.13 13.83 8.36
N ASP A 97 5.10 13.65 9.18
CA ASP A 97 4.78 12.39 9.84
C ASP A 97 3.76 11.56 9.05
N LEU A 98 3.39 12.04 7.87
CA LEU A 98 2.44 11.40 6.99
C LEU A 98 3.13 10.63 5.87
N VAL A 99 2.52 9.50 5.52
CA VAL A 99 2.93 8.64 4.42
C VAL A 99 1.80 8.55 3.41
N CYS A 100 2.08 8.86 2.16
CA CYS A 100 1.21 8.61 1.02
C CYS A 100 1.55 7.22 0.48
N ARG A 101 0.55 6.35 0.36
CA ARG A 101 0.71 5.05 -0.26
C ARG A 101 0.05 5.07 -1.63
N ALA A 102 0.76 4.69 -2.67
CA ALA A 102 0.24 4.66 -4.02
C ALA A 102 0.45 3.29 -4.68
N ALA A 103 -0.43 2.94 -5.61
CA ALA A 103 -0.22 1.84 -6.52
C ALA A 103 0.77 2.24 -7.63
N PRO A 104 1.48 1.30 -8.26
CA PRO A 104 2.30 1.58 -9.44
C PRO A 104 1.50 2.23 -10.58
N ASP A 105 0.28 1.76 -10.82
CA ASP A 105 -0.63 2.31 -11.83
C ASP A 105 -1.07 3.75 -11.55
N LEU A 106 -1.02 4.19 -10.29
CA LEU A 106 -1.24 5.59 -9.90
C LEU A 106 0.06 6.40 -9.96
N ALA A 107 1.18 5.79 -9.62
CA ALA A 107 2.48 6.46 -9.59
C ALA A 107 2.94 6.90 -10.99
N ASP A 108 2.77 6.04 -12.01
CA ASP A 108 3.16 6.35 -13.39
C ASP A 108 2.47 7.60 -13.95
N PRO A 109 1.13 7.74 -13.92
CA PRO A 109 0.46 8.97 -14.35
C PRO A 109 0.89 10.22 -13.57
N ILE A 110 1.03 10.09 -12.24
CA ILE A 110 1.49 11.21 -11.41
C ILE A 110 2.88 11.66 -11.84
N SER A 111 3.81 10.73 -12.05
CA SER A 111 5.18 11.03 -12.46
C SER A 111 5.26 11.79 -13.79
N ARG A 112 4.32 11.53 -14.71
CA ARG A 112 4.23 12.18 -16.02
C ARG A 112 3.53 13.53 -16.00
N SER A 113 2.94 13.94 -14.87
CA SER A 113 2.22 15.19 -14.78
C SER A 113 3.15 16.40 -14.91
N LYS A 114 2.66 17.50 -15.50
CA LYS A 114 3.42 18.75 -15.61
C LYS A 114 3.80 19.32 -14.24
N GLU A 115 2.97 19.10 -13.24
CA GLU A 115 3.21 19.52 -11.87
C GLU A 115 4.48 18.88 -11.31
N ILE A 116 4.62 17.56 -11.47
CA ILE A 116 5.80 16.83 -10.99
C ILE A 116 7.03 17.18 -11.80
N HIS A 117 6.91 17.32 -13.12
CA HIS A 117 8.01 17.77 -13.96
C HIS A 117 8.53 19.15 -13.54
N ALA A 118 7.66 20.08 -13.19
CA ALA A 118 8.06 21.40 -12.69
C ALA A 118 8.78 21.25 -11.33
N TYR A 119 8.22 20.47 -10.41
CA TYR A 119 8.84 20.20 -9.11
C TYR A 119 10.23 19.56 -9.22
N LEU A 120 10.39 18.55 -10.09
CA LEU A 120 11.67 17.88 -10.31
C LEU A 120 12.73 18.83 -10.88
N LYS A 121 12.35 19.75 -11.78
CA LYS A 121 13.28 20.77 -12.31
C LYS A 121 13.80 21.72 -11.23
N GLU A 122 12.98 22.03 -10.24
CA GLU A 122 13.33 22.94 -9.14
C GLU A 122 14.04 22.23 -7.98
N SER A 123 14.00 20.89 -7.92
CA SER A 123 14.59 20.09 -6.86
C SER A 123 15.66 19.14 -7.38
N PRO A 124 16.96 19.53 -7.37
CA PRO A 124 18.06 18.68 -7.86
C PRO A 124 18.15 17.34 -7.16
N PHE A 125 17.86 17.28 -5.87
CA PHE A 125 17.88 16.04 -5.09
C PHE A 125 16.77 15.06 -5.53
N ALA A 126 15.55 15.54 -5.70
CA ALA A 126 14.45 14.72 -6.21
C ALA A 126 14.72 14.21 -7.63
N LEU A 127 15.32 15.07 -8.48
CA LEU A 127 15.73 14.69 -9.82
C LEU A 127 16.81 13.60 -9.79
N ALA A 128 17.79 13.68 -8.91
CA ALA A 128 18.84 12.67 -8.74
C ALA A 128 18.27 11.31 -8.30
N GLN A 129 17.28 11.30 -7.40
CA GLN A 129 16.57 10.10 -7.00
C GLN A 129 15.83 9.43 -8.18
N VAL A 130 15.11 10.21 -8.97
CA VAL A 130 14.36 9.70 -10.13
C VAL A 130 15.30 9.22 -11.25
N ARG A 131 16.47 9.83 -11.39
CA ARG A 131 17.50 9.40 -12.36
C ARG A 131 18.29 8.17 -11.90
N GLY A 132 18.19 7.80 -10.62
CA GLY A 132 18.97 6.70 -10.05
C GLY A 132 20.37 7.08 -9.62
N ASP A 133 20.71 8.38 -9.59
CA ASP A 133 22.02 8.87 -9.10
C ASP A 133 22.15 8.74 -7.58
N VAL A 134 21.00 8.67 -6.89
CA VAL A 134 20.87 8.45 -5.45
C VAL A 134 19.90 7.31 -5.23
N GLU A 135 20.20 6.45 -4.27
CA GLU A 135 19.31 5.33 -3.90
C GLU A 135 17.91 5.84 -3.49
N SER A 136 16.89 5.26 -4.10
CA SER A 136 15.49 5.58 -3.86
C SER A 136 14.62 4.34 -4.01
N GLN A 137 13.67 4.17 -3.10
CA GLN A 137 12.70 3.08 -3.16
C GLN A 137 11.70 3.25 -4.31
N ASN A 138 11.39 4.49 -4.67
CA ASN A 138 10.36 4.84 -5.65
C ASN A 138 10.94 5.25 -7.01
N GLY A 139 12.26 5.28 -7.18
CA GLY A 139 12.92 5.77 -8.40
C GLY A 139 12.48 5.06 -9.67
N LEU A 140 12.24 3.74 -9.59
CA LEU A 140 11.72 2.93 -10.71
C LEU A 140 10.38 3.47 -11.24
N TRP A 141 9.54 4.00 -10.35
CA TRP A 141 8.20 4.52 -10.67
C TRP A 141 8.18 6.00 -11.01
N GLY A 142 9.36 6.63 -11.13
CA GLY A 142 9.50 8.03 -11.51
C GLY A 142 9.10 9.04 -10.43
N LEU A 143 8.95 8.60 -9.18
CA LEU A 143 8.63 9.46 -8.05
C LEU A 143 9.79 9.51 -7.04
N PRO A 144 10.05 10.68 -6.44
CA PRO A 144 10.98 10.78 -5.32
C PRO A 144 10.37 10.19 -4.05
N ASP A 145 11.22 9.77 -3.10
CA ASP A 145 10.76 9.22 -1.80
C ASP A 145 10.03 10.24 -0.93
N SER A 146 10.24 11.52 -1.19
CA SER A 146 9.54 12.62 -0.52
C SER A 146 9.08 13.65 -1.54
N LEU A 147 7.79 13.95 -1.53
CA LEU A 147 7.16 14.92 -2.42
C LEU A 147 6.22 15.82 -1.60
N TYR A 148 6.37 17.14 -1.71
CA TYR A 148 5.59 18.15 -0.99
C TYR A 148 5.58 17.97 0.55
N GLY A 149 6.66 17.42 1.11
CA GLY A 149 6.79 17.18 2.55
C GLY A 149 6.16 15.90 3.06
N PHE A 150 5.54 15.09 2.19
CA PHE A 150 5.02 13.77 2.51
C PHE A 150 6.02 12.71 2.07
N LYS A 151 6.12 11.63 2.85
CA LYS A 151 6.83 10.43 2.42
C LYS A 151 5.94 9.63 1.49
N TRP A 152 6.52 9.12 0.40
CA TRP A 152 5.82 8.27 -0.56
C TRP A 152 6.32 6.84 -0.46
N VAL A 153 5.38 5.91 -0.55
CA VAL A 153 5.64 4.47 -0.62
C VAL A 153 4.78 3.91 -1.74
N ILE A 154 5.43 3.25 -2.68
CA ILE A 154 4.75 2.53 -3.75
C ILE A 154 4.59 1.08 -3.33
N GLU A 155 3.34 0.61 -3.34
CA GLU A 155 2.99 -0.77 -3.03
C GLU A 155 2.88 -1.56 -4.33
N ASP A 156 3.87 -2.38 -4.61
CA ASP A 156 4.00 -3.15 -5.85
C ASP A 156 3.64 -4.63 -5.72
N ALA A 157 3.09 -5.03 -4.58
CA ALA A 157 2.63 -6.40 -4.37
C ALA A 157 1.55 -6.77 -5.38
N VAL A 158 1.71 -7.94 -6.00
CA VAL A 158 0.82 -8.48 -7.03
C VAL A 158 0.07 -9.67 -6.49
N TYR A 159 -1.19 -9.78 -6.81
CA TYR A 159 -2.02 -10.93 -6.49
C TYR A 159 -2.77 -11.47 -7.71
N ASN A 160 -3.17 -12.72 -7.65
CA ASN A 160 -4.02 -13.34 -8.66
C ASN A 160 -5.47 -13.37 -8.16
N SER A 161 -6.36 -12.69 -8.87
CA SER A 161 -7.79 -12.61 -8.51
C SER A 161 -8.60 -13.86 -8.92
N LYS A 162 -8.02 -14.77 -9.70
CA LYS A 162 -8.71 -15.96 -10.22
C LYS A 162 -8.52 -17.17 -9.33
N LYS A 163 -9.48 -18.08 -9.38
CA LYS A 163 -9.43 -19.36 -8.69
C LYS A 163 -8.39 -20.28 -9.33
N LYS A 164 -7.93 -21.25 -8.55
CA LYS A 164 -7.03 -22.29 -9.05
C LYS A 164 -7.69 -23.06 -10.21
N GLY A 165 -6.99 -23.12 -11.35
CA GLY A 165 -7.46 -23.79 -12.58
C GLY A 165 -8.00 -22.83 -13.64
N ASP A 166 -8.30 -21.57 -13.29
CA ASP A 166 -8.65 -20.54 -14.26
C ASP A 166 -7.40 -19.84 -14.80
N THR A 167 -7.57 -19.15 -15.94
CA THR A 167 -6.50 -18.29 -16.48
C THR A 167 -6.17 -17.20 -15.46
N ALA A 168 -4.90 -17.08 -15.10
CA ALA A 168 -4.43 -16.09 -14.12
C ALA A 168 -4.80 -14.67 -14.55
N SER A 169 -5.31 -13.88 -13.60
CA SER A 169 -5.54 -12.44 -13.74
C SER A 169 -4.79 -11.72 -12.64
N LEU A 170 -3.61 -11.21 -13.01
CA LEU A 170 -2.72 -10.53 -12.09
C LEU A 170 -3.11 -9.05 -11.98
N GLY A 171 -3.09 -8.54 -10.76
CA GLY A 171 -3.31 -7.14 -10.46
C GLY A 171 -2.49 -6.70 -9.25
N TYR A 172 -2.26 -5.41 -9.13
CA TYR A 172 -1.66 -4.87 -7.91
C TYR A 172 -2.65 -4.93 -6.75
N VAL A 173 -2.11 -5.16 -5.56
CA VAL A 173 -2.89 -5.17 -4.32
C VAL A 173 -3.46 -3.78 -4.04
N ALA A 174 -2.69 -2.73 -4.33
CA ALA A 174 -3.12 -1.34 -4.19
C ALA A 174 -3.97 -0.88 -5.39
N SER A 175 -5.06 -0.17 -5.12
CA SER A 175 -5.93 0.40 -6.15
C SER A 175 -5.33 1.68 -6.76
N SER A 176 -5.47 1.83 -8.08
CA SER A 176 -5.09 3.06 -8.79
C SER A 176 -6.04 4.24 -8.56
N ASN A 177 -7.24 3.98 -8.03
CA ASN A 177 -8.28 5.01 -7.88
C ASN A 177 -8.28 5.72 -6.54
N VAL A 178 -7.44 5.32 -5.60
CA VAL A 178 -7.39 5.89 -4.27
C VAL A 178 -5.97 6.19 -3.84
N LEU A 179 -5.80 7.28 -3.10
CA LEU A 179 -4.54 7.68 -2.49
C LEU A 179 -4.76 7.83 -0.98
N PRO A 180 -4.51 6.80 -0.19
CA PRO A 180 -4.54 6.89 1.26
C PRO A 180 -3.32 7.63 1.80
N ILE A 181 -3.58 8.51 2.76
CA ILE A 181 -2.58 9.29 3.50
C ILE A 181 -2.72 8.90 4.96
N LEU A 182 -1.67 8.31 5.52
CA LEU A 182 -1.66 7.69 6.83
C LEU A 182 -0.59 8.31 7.72
N ALA A 183 -0.87 8.46 9.01
CA ALA A 183 0.17 8.82 9.97
C ALA A 183 1.10 7.62 10.19
N ARG A 184 2.40 7.82 9.96
CA ARG A 184 3.40 6.78 10.21
C ARG A 184 3.65 6.63 11.71
N PRO A 185 4.08 5.43 12.15
CA PRO A 185 4.41 5.20 13.53
C PRO A 185 5.42 6.22 14.05
N GLY A 186 5.10 6.86 15.15
CA GLY A 186 5.96 7.82 15.84
C GLY A 186 5.66 7.82 17.32
N LYS A 187 6.63 8.21 18.14
CA LYS A 187 6.38 8.44 19.56
C LYS A 187 5.57 9.73 19.72
N LEU A 188 4.32 9.60 20.09
CA LEU A 188 3.56 10.71 20.63
C LEU A 188 4.03 10.95 22.05
N VAL A 189 4.77 12.03 22.20
CA VAL A 189 5.13 12.66 23.49
C VAL A 189 5.47 11.73 24.67
N GLY A 190 6.75 11.61 24.96
CA GLY A 190 7.33 11.54 26.31
C GLY A 190 6.90 10.44 27.31
N VAL A 191 5.96 9.57 26.96
CA VAL A 191 5.55 8.50 27.87
C VAL A 191 6.43 7.28 27.60
N VAL A 192 7.26 6.94 28.57
CA VAL A 192 8.08 5.72 28.54
C VAL A 192 7.13 4.51 28.47
N GLY A 193 7.28 3.66 27.46
CA GLY A 193 6.45 2.46 27.30
C GLY A 193 5.14 2.63 26.53
N ALA A 194 4.79 3.84 26.09
CA ALA A 194 3.64 4.01 25.20
C ALA A 194 3.94 3.40 23.81
N PRO A 195 2.96 2.69 23.21
CA PRO A 195 3.10 2.23 21.84
C PRO A 195 3.28 3.42 20.89
N SER A 196 4.04 3.21 19.81
CA SER A 196 4.14 4.23 18.77
C SER A 196 2.77 4.42 18.12
N PHE A 197 2.41 5.69 17.89
CA PHE A 197 1.16 6.01 17.24
C PHE A 197 1.19 5.63 15.75
N SER A 198 0.14 4.96 15.30
CA SER A 198 -0.15 4.71 13.88
C SER A 198 -1.64 4.85 13.64
N SER A 199 -2.04 5.36 12.48
CA SER A 199 -3.45 5.42 12.12
C SER A 199 -4.05 4.05 11.79
N VAL A 200 -3.22 3.11 11.39
CA VAL A 200 -3.62 1.72 11.09
C VAL A 200 -2.91 0.78 12.04
N HIS A 201 -3.64 -0.14 12.63
CA HIS A 201 -3.11 -1.20 13.46
C HIS A 201 -3.44 -2.57 12.87
N VAL A 202 -2.48 -3.46 12.97
CA VAL A 202 -2.65 -4.89 12.71
C VAL A 202 -2.32 -5.62 14.01
N TRP A 203 -3.30 -6.29 14.57
CA TRP A 203 -3.12 -7.14 15.75
C TRP A 203 -2.88 -8.56 15.31
N VAL A 204 -1.77 -9.13 15.69
CA VAL A 204 -1.44 -10.53 15.43
C VAL A 204 -1.82 -11.32 16.69
N TYR A 205 -2.80 -12.21 16.57
CA TYR A 205 -3.23 -13.09 17.63
C TYR A 205 -2.37 -14.34 17.66
N GLU A 206 -2.05 -14.87 16.50
CA GLU A 206 -1.14 -15.99 16.33
C GLU A 206 -0.17 -15.67 15.18
N GLU A 207 1.12 -15.88 15.43
CA GLU A 207 2.13 -15.70 14.37
C GLU A 207 1.91 -16.72 13.26
N MET A 208 2.17 -16.29 12.03
CA MET A 208 2.01 -17.16 10.88
C MET A 208 2.87 -18.42 11.03
N THR A 209 2.20 -19.57 11.06
CA THR A 209 2.82 -20.88 11.23
C THR A 209 2.43 -21.81 10.09
N VAL A 210 3.33 -22.73 9.76
CA VAL A 210 3.07 -23.83 8.82
C VAL A 210 2.81 -25.08 9.63
N GLU A 211 1.59 -25.58 9.59
CA GLU A 211 1.21 -26.84 10.21
C GLU A 211 1.26 -27.96 9.19
N ASN A 212 2.04 -28.98 9.47
CA ASN A 212 2.11 -30.21 8.66
C ASN A 212 1.44 -31.37 9.38
N LYS A 213 0.68 -32.15 8.63
CA LYS A 213 0.00 -33.33 9.13
C LYS A 213 0.20 -34.51 8.18
N ASP A 214 0.67 -35.62 8.70
CA ASP A 214 0.71 -36.89 7.99
C ASP A 214 -0.62 -37.63 8.18
N ASP A 215 -1.26 -37.89 7.05
CA ASP A 215 -2.49 -38.67 6.98
C ASP A 215 -2.13 -40.08 6.49
N VAL A 216 -1.85 -40.95 7.47
CA VAL A 216 -1.40 -42.33 7.23
C VAL A 216 -2.46 -43.16 6.53
N ASP A 217 -3.74 -42.94 6.88
CA ASP A 217 -4.86 -43.69 6.34
C ASP A 217 -5.03 -43.45 4.82
N ASN A 218 -4.80 -42.21 4.40
CA ASN A 218 -4.88 -41.83 2.98
C ASN A 218 -3.50 -41.76 2.30
N ARG A 219 -2.43 -42.14 2.98
CA ARG A 219 -1.04 -42.15 2.47
C ARG A 219 -0.66 -40.81 1.83
N ARG A 220 -0.87 -39.71 2.56
CA ARG A 220 -0.58 -38.35 2.08
C ARG A 220 -0.01 -37.46 3.16
N HIS A 221 0.88 -36.57 2.74
CA HIS A 221 1.28 -35.39 3.49
C HIS A 221 0.33 -34.24 3.19
N SER A 222 -0.13 -33.56 4.19
CA SER A 222 -0.94 -32.34 4.05
C SER A 222 -0.38 -31.26 4.94
N GLY A 223 -0.45 -30.01 4.48
CA GLY A 223 -0.08 -28.87 5.29
C GLY A 223 -1.00 -27.70 5.03
N ARG A 224 -1.06 -26.81 6.01
CA ARG A 224 -1.74 -25.53 5.94
C ARG A 224 -0.89 -24.44 6.55
N VAL A 225 -1.09 -23.22 6.08
CA VAL A 225 -0.58 -22.03 6.74
C VAL A 225 -1.72 -21.45 7.57
N VAL A 226 -1.44 -21.15 8.82
CA VAL A 226 -2.35 -20.47 9.74
C VAL A 226 -1.78 -19.09 10.01
N ASP A 227 -2.58 -18.05 9.82
CA ASP A 227 -2.27 -16.64 10.11
C ASP A 227 -3.52 -16.03 10.73
N ASP A 228 -3.48 -15.75 12.03
CA ASP A 228 -4.62 -15.17 12.76
C ASP A 228 -4.30 -13.74 13.16
N TYR A 229 -4.98 -12.79 12.53
CA TYR A 229 -4.78 -11.36 12.72
C TYR A 229 -6.06 -10.58 12.54
N GLY A 230 -6.12 -9.43 13.18
CA GLY A 230 -7.14 -8.41 12.95
C GLY A 230 -6.49 -7.13 12.44
N GLN A 231 -7.21 -6.37 11.62
CA GLN A 231 -6.76 -5.07 11.13
C GLN A 231 -7.87 -4.03 11.24
N ASP A 232 -7.49 -2.80 11.55
CA ASP A 232 -8.41 -1.68 11.56
C ASP A 232 -7.71 -0.35 11.37
N LEU A 233 -8.46 0.65 10.86
CA LEU A 233 -8.05 2.04 10.83
C LEU A 233 -8.54 2.72 12.12
N VAL A 234 -7.71 2.70 13.14
CA VAL A 234 -8.03 3.12 14.50
C VAL A 234 -8.18 4.63 14.65
N ALA A 235 -7.40 5.39 13.90
CA ALA A 235 -7.35 6.84 14.01
C ALA A 235 -7.74 7.52 12.69
N SER A 236 -9.04 7.57 12.41
CA SER A 236 -9.58 8.24 11.22
C SER A 236 -9.21 9.73 11.15
N ALA A 237 -9.11 10.41 12.29
CA ALA A 237 -8.70 11.82 12.36
C ALA A 237 -7.23 12.05 11.97
N ALA A 238 -6.38 11.02 12.07
CA ALA A 238 -4.97 11.07 11.70
C ALA A 238 -4.68 10.48 10.31
N SER A 239 -5.72 10.27 9.52
CA SER A 239 -5.65 9.71 8.18
C SER A 239 -6.57 10.45 7.24
N TYR A 240 -6.33 10.33 5.94
CA TYR A 240 -7.13 10.96 4.90
C TYR A 240 -7.15 10.08 3.65
N LEU A 241 -8.29 9.99 2.98
CA LEU A 241 -8.41 9.25 1.74
C LEU A 241 -8.82 10.17 0.59
N ILE A 242 -8.03 10.17 -0.47
CA ILE A 242 -8.40 10.82 -1.73
C ILE A 242 -8.90 9.73 -2.67
N THR A 243 -10.16 9.84 -3.09
CA THR A 243 -10.80 8.90 -4.02
C THR A 243 -10.82 9.48 -5.43
N LEU A 244 -11.04 8.62 -6.44
CA LEU A 244 -11.03 9.01 -7.86
C LEU A 244 -9.75 9.74 -8.26
N ALA A 245 -8.61 9.20 -7.80
CA ALA A 245 -7.31 9.78 -8.12
C ALA A 245 -6.99 9.71 -9.62
N LEU A 246 -7.48 8.67 -10.30
CA LEU A 246 -7.50 8.58 -11.75
C LEU A 246 -8.95 8.55 -12.24
N HIS A 247 -9.29 9.41 -13.17
CA HIS A 247 -10.55 9.36 -13.89
C HIS A 247 -10.37 8.44 -15.08
N THR A 248 -11.14 7.36 -15.15
CA THR A 248 -11.24 6.47 -16.32
C THR A 248 -12.21 7.04 -17.34
#